data_ba2753d49563cb4c4a991aea3b7e84aa
#
_entry.id   ba2753d49563cb4c4a991aea3b7e84aa
#
_cell.length_a   1.000
_cell.length_b   1.000
_cell.length_c   1.000
_cell.angle_alpha   90.00
_cell.angle_beta   90.00
_cell.angle_gamma   90.00
#
_symmetry.space_group_name_H-M   'P 1'
#
loop_
_entity.id
_entity.type
_entity.pdbx_description
1 polymer ?
#
loop_
_entity_poly.entity_id
_entity_poly.type
_entity_poly.pdbx_seq_one_letter_code
_entity_poly.pdbx_strand_id
1 'polypeptide(L)' 'MQRRPTSFDIAALAGVSKPTVSRALSGNPSVSAETRARVLAAAEQLHYKVDKNASG' A
#
# COMPACT_ATOMS: atom_id res chain seq x y z
N MET A 1 -17.50 8.14 14.01
CA MET A 1 -16.97 6.81 13.96
C MET A 1 -15.81 6.71 12.99
N GLN A 2 -14.70 6.25 13.45
CA GLN A 2 -13.52 6.21 12.62
C GLN A 2 -13.34 4.89 11.97
N ARG A 3 -12.93 4.93 10.73
CA ARG A 3 -12.70 3.74 9.96
C ARG A 3 -11.23 3.63 9.66
N ARG A 4 -10.69 2.46 9.86
CA ARG A 4 -9.30 2.27 9.55
C ARG A 4 -9.09 2.26 8.06
N PRO A 5 -8.00 2.86 7.58
CA PRO A 5 -7.68 2.74 6.17
C PRO A 5 -7.41 1.28 5.82
N THR A 6 -7.82 0.91 4.64
CA THR A 6 -7.62 -0.45 4.16
C THR A 6 -6.89 -0.40 2.84
N SER A 7 -6.55 -1.58 2.31
CA SER A 7 -5.91 -1.62 1.01
C SER A 7 -6.81 -1.06 -0.08
N PHE A 8 -8.13 -1.07 0.12
CA PHE A 8 -9.03 -0.42 -0.81
C PHE A 8 -8.75 1.07 -0.88
N ASP A 9 -8.55 1.68 0.28
CA ASP A 9 -8.28 3.11 0.31
C ASP A 9 -6.96 3.42 -0.35
N ILE A 10 -5.96 2.59 -0.11
CA ILE A 10 -4.67 2.78 -0.74
C ILE A 10 -4.79 2.65 -2.24
N ALA A 11 -5.52 1.63 -2.70
CA ALA A 11 -5.69 1.42 -4.13
C ALA A 11 -6.34 2.61 -4.79
N ALA A 12 -7.37 3.15 -4.17
CA ALA A 12 -8.08 4.30 -4.72
C ALA A 12 -7.17 5.52 -4.78
N LEU A 13 -6.43 5.75 -3.72
CA LEU A 13 -5.56 6.93 -3.66
C LEU A 13 -4.39 6.80 -4.61
N ALA A 14 -3.81 5.61 -4.69
CA ALA A 14 -2.67 5.38 -5.57
C ALA A 14 -3.08 5.19 -7.03
N GLY A 15 -4.35 4.94 -7.29
CA GLY A 15 -4.83 4.73 -8.64
C GLY A 15 -4.44 3.38 -9.20
N VAL A 16 -4.39 2.37 -8.36
CA VAL A 16 -4.04 1.02 -8.78
C VAL A 16 -5.07 0.03 -8.26
N SER A 17 -4.95 -1.20 -8.71
CA SER A 17 -5.87 -2.22 -8.26
C SER A 17 -5.47 -2.74 -6.89
N LYS A 18 -6.42 -3.37 -6.22
CA LYS A 18 -6.18 -3.91 -4.91
C LYS A 18 -5.07 -4.97 -4.91
N PRO A 19 -5.05 -5.91 -5.85
CA PRO A 19 -3.94 -6.87 -5.90
C PRO A 19 -2.60 -6.18 -6.07
N THR A 20 -2.55 -5.08 -6.80
CA THR A 20 -1.31 -4.34 -6.97
C THR A 20 -0.84 -3.77 -5.64
N VAL A 21 -1.76 -3.26 -4.83
CA VAL A 21 -1.40 -2.77 -3.51
C VAL A 21 -0.78 -3.88 -2.69
N SER A 22 -1.40 -5.04 -2.69
CA SER A 22 -0.89 -6.18 -1.91
C SER A 22 0.51 -6.56 -2.35
N ARG A 23 0.73 -6.62 -3.65
CA ARG A 23 2.05 -6.96 -4.16
C ARG A 23 3.09 -5.90 -3.83
N ALA A 24 2.69 -4.63 -3.95
CA ALA A 24 3.61 -3.55 -3.65
C ALA A 24 4.03 -3.57 -2.20
N LEU A 25 3.09 -3.82 -1.31
CA LEU A 25 3.39 -3.84 0.11
C LEU A 25 4.23 -5.03 0.52
N SER A 26 4.12 -6.13 -0.21
CA SER A 26 4.91 -7.31 0.11
C SER A 26 6.26 -7.31 -0.60
N GLY A 27 6.54 -6.30 -1.41
CA GLY A 27 7.82 -6.22 -2.08
C GLY A 27 7.93 -7.12 -3.30
N ASN A 28 6.82 -7.42 -3.93
CA ASN A 28 6.81 -8.30 -5.09
C ASN A 28 7.56 -7.64 -6.25
N PRO A 29 8.55 -8.32 -6.84
CA PRO A 29 9.33 -7.72 -7.92
C PRO A 29 8.54 -7.44 -9.20
N SER A 30 7.34 -8.00 -9.33
CA SER A 30 6.53 -7.73 -10.50
C SER A 30 5.94 -6.33 -10.48
N VAL A 31 6.00 -5.66 -9.35
CA VAL A 31 5.51 -4.28 -9.23
C VAL A 31 6.66 -3.34 -9.52
N SER A 32 6.46 -2.40 -10.45
CA SER A 32 7.52 -1.46 -10.79
C SER A 32 7.84 -0.56 -9.60
N ALA A 33 9.04 0.01 -9.61
CA ALA A 33 9.45 0.89 -8.54
C ALA A 33 8.53 2.10 -8.46
N GLU A 34 8.08 2.60 -9.60
CA GLU A 34 7.20 3.75 -9.63
C GLU A 34 5.86 3.42 -8.98
N THR A 35 5.30 2.28 -9.34
CA THR A 35 4.02 1.87 -8.77
C THR A 35 4.16 1.65 -7.28
N ARG A 36 5.24 1.01 -6.88
CA ARG A 36 5.45 0.78 -5.46
C ARG A 36 5.55 2.10 -4.70
N ALA A 37 6.24 3.07 -5.26
CA ALA A 37 6.36 4.37 -4.61
C ALA A 37 5.00 5.02 -4.44
N ARG A 38 4.13 4.90 -5.44
CA ARG A 38 2.80 5.45 -5.33
C ARG A 38 2.00 4.80 -4.23
N VAL A 39 2.08 3.48 -4.16
CA VAL A 39 1.35 2.75 -3.13
C VAL A 39 1.86 3.13 -1.75
N LEU A 40 3.18 3.19 -1.60
CA LEU A 40 3.75 3.53 -0.30
C LEU A 40 3.39 4.95 0.11
N ALA A 41 3.40 5.88 -0.85
CA ALA A 41 3.02 7.25 -0.54
C ALA A 41 1.55 7.33 -0.12
N ALA A 42 0.69 6.59 -0.81
CA ALA A 42 -0.71 6.57 -0.45
C ALA A 42 -0.92 5.97 0.94
N ALA A 43 -0.19 4.91 1.23
CA ALA A 43 -0.30 4.28 2.54
C ALA A 43 0.13 5.26 3.63
N GLU A 44 1.17 6.01 3.36
CA GLU A 44 1.66 6.96 4.33
C GLU A 44 0.67 8.09 4.56
N GLN A 45 0.05 8.57 3.50
CA GLN A 45 -0.95 9.61 3.64
C GLN A 45 -2.13 9.17 4.47
N LEU A 46 -2.48 7.90 4.36
CA LEU A 46 -3.60 7.35 5.10
C LEU A 46 -3.19 6.84 6.47
N HIS A 47 -1.93 6.99 6.81
CA HIS A 47 -1.40 6.47 8.08
C HIS A 47 -1.62 4.97 8.19
N TYR A 48 -1.58 4.30 7.07
CA TYR A 48 -1.73 2.85 7.04
C TYR A 48 -0.42 2.22 7.48
N LYS A 49 -0.48 1.39 8.49
CA LYS A 49 0.73 0.77 8.99
C LYS A 49 1.15 -0.37 8.09
N VAL A 50 2.32 -0.24 7.53
CA VAL A 50 2.91 -1.30 6.74
C VAL A 50 3.84 -2.07 7.63
N ASP A 51 3.48 -3.29 7.91
CA ASP A 51 4.24 -4.10 8.85
C ASP A 51 5.30 -4.89 8.12
N LYS A 52 6.25 -4.18 7.57
CA LYS A 52 7.27 -4.84 6.77
C LYS A 52 8.36 -5.47 7.61
N ASN A 53 8.34 -5.22 8.87
CA ASN A 53 9.32 -5.81 9.76
C ASN A 53 8.61 -6.44 10.92
N ALA A 54 7.70 -7.31 10.59
CA ALA A 54 6.84 -7.91 11.58
C ALA A 54 7.63 -8.65 12.64
N SER A 55 8.74 -9.21 12.24
CA SER A 55 9.54 -9.97 13.18
C SER A 55 10.42 -9.06 14.00
N GLY A 56 10.51 -7.86 13.60
CA GLY A 56 11.42 -6.87 14.18
C GLY A 56 11.44 -6.80 15.60
#